data_46328dec9180fa54a098ceebe15c16ca
#
_entry.id   46328dec9180fa54a098ceebe15c16ca
#
_cell.length_a   1.000
_cell.length_b   1.000
_cell.length_c   1.000
_cell.angle_alpha   90.00
_cell.angle_beta   90.00
_cell.angle_gamma   90.00
#
_symmetry.space_group_name_H-M   'P 1'
#
loop_
_entity.id
_entity.type
_entity.pdbx_description
1 polymer ?
#
loop_
_entity_poly.entity_id
_entity_poly.type
_entity_poly.pdbx_seq_one_letter_code
_entity_poly.pdbx_strand_id
1 'polypeptide(L)'
;RRQIMEFLLQHTDNGSDARAGLITTAHGQIKTPIFMPVGTCASVKGVHISELHEQIKAQIILGNTYHLYLRPGLDVLKAAGGLHKFNGWDKPILTDSGGFQVFSLTGIRKLKEEGCEFRSHIDGSKHFFTPENVIDTERTIGADIIMAFDECPPGESDYQYAANSLRLTQRWLDRCIKRMDETEPCYGYEQT
;
A
#
# COMPACT_ATOMS: atom_id res chain seq x y z
N ARG A 1 -17.28 -10.89 14.05
CA ARG A 1 -17.36 -10.26 12.70
C ARG A 1 -16.06 -9.53 12.48
N ARG A 2 -15.33 -9.88 11.41
CA ARG A 2 -14.14 -9.13 10.97
C ARG A 2 -14.60 -7.71 10.64
N GLN A 3 -13.94 -6.69 11.15
CA GLN A 3 -14.26 -5.31 10.87
C GLN A 3 -13.66 -4.96 9.50
N ILE A 4 -14.48 -5.12 8.46
CA ILE A 4 -14.11 -4.77 7.08
C ILE A 4 -14.21 -3.24 6.96
N MET A 5 -13.38 -2.62 6.15
CA MET A 5 -13.48 -1.20 5.80
C MET A 5 -14.91 -0.89 5.30
N GLU A 6 -15.50 0.16 5.82
CA GLU A 6 -16.80 0.67 5.37
C GLU A 6 -16.62 2.02 4.70
N PHE A 7 -17.33 2.24 3.60
CA PHE A 7 -17.42 3.55 2.96
C PHE A 7 -18.87 4.03 2.97
N LEU A 8 -19.08 5.22 3.52
CA LEU A 8 -20.38 5.90 3.53
C LEU A 8 -20.30 7.16 2.67
N LEU A 9 -21.05 7.19 1.57
CA LEU A 9 -21.28 8.41 0.82
C LEU A 9 -22.17 9.34 1.63
N GLN A 10 -21.67 10.51 2.03
CA GLN A 10 -22.38 11.46 2.86
C GLN A 10 -23.07 12.56 2.07
N HIS A 11 -22.46 13.03 0.99
CA HIS A 11 -22.97 14.11 0.17
C HIS A 11 -22.48 14.02 -1.28
N THR A 12 -23.34 14.39 -2.22
CA THR A 12 -23.00 14.60 -3.64
C THR A 12 -23.41 16.00 -4.02
N ASP A 13 -22.53 16.74 -4.68
CA ASP A 13 -22.85 18.08 -5.18
C ASP A 13 -23.82 18.01 -6.36
N ASN A 14 -24.78 18.95 -6.42
CA ASN A 14 -25.77 18.95 -7.48
C ASN A 14 -25.28 19.61 -8.79
N GLY A 15 -24.16 20.35 -8.72
CA GLY A 15 -23.61 21.10 -9.85
C GLY A 15 -22.33 20.51 -10.43
N SER A 16 -21.79 19.46 -9.83
CA SER A 16 -20.55 18.82 -10.24
C SER A 16 -20.50 17.35 -9.82
N ASP A 17 -19.44 16.62 -10.18
CA ASP A 17 -19.19 15.25 -9.73
C ASP A 17 -18.51 15.17 -8.35
N ALA A 18 -18.45 16.27 -7.61
CA ALA A 18 -17.84 16.30 -6.28
C ALA A 18 -18.66 15.50 -5.26
N ARG A 19 -17.96 14.73 -4.41
CA ARG A 19 -18.57 13.90 -3.39
C ARG A 19 -17.80 14.00 -2.08
N ALA A 20 -18.51 13.95 -0.97
CA ALA A 20 -17.94 13.79 0.36
C ALA A 20 -18.35 12.43 0.92
N GLY A 21 -17.43 11.75 1.56
CA GLY A 21 -17.66 10.44 2.15
C GLY A 21 -16.90 10.23 3.44
N LEU A 22 -17.16 9.10 4.06
CA LEU A 22 -16.50 8.65 5.27
C LEU A 22 -16.03 7.21 5.07
N ILE A 23 -14.72 6.99 5.27
CA ILE A 23 -14.14 5.65 5.33
C ILE A 23 -13.94 5.30 6.81
N THR A 24 -14.34 4.11 7.21
CA THR A 24 -14.08 3.58 8.55
C THR A 24 -13.11 2.40 8.43
N THR A 25 -11.99 2.48 9.16
CA THR A 25 -10.96 1.43 9.25
C THR A 25 -10.80 0.96 10.70
N ALA A 26 -9.93 -0.01 10.93
CA ALA A 26 -9.61 -0.47 12.28
C ALA A 26 -8.99 0.61 13.17
N HIS A 27 -8.24 1.57 12.59
CA HIS A 27 -7.58 2.65 13.33
C HIS A 27 -8.28 4.00 13.23
N GLY A 28 -9.53 4.05 12.76
CA GLY A 28 -10.34 5.25 12.80
C GLY A 28 -11.02 5.63 11.50
N GLN A 29 -11.56 6.82 11.48
CA GLN A 29 -12.37 7.35 10.38
C GLN A 29 -11.59 8.36 9.54
N ILE A 30 -11.86 8.36 8.25
CA ILE A 30 -11.23 9.23 7.26
C ILE A 30 -12.35 9.95 6.49
N LYS A 31 -12.39 11.26 6.57
CA LYS A 31 -13.31 12.08 5.78
C LYS A 31 -12.73 12.30 4.40
N THR A 32 -13.48 11.99 3.36
CA THR A 32 -13.03 12.15 1.97
C THR A 32 -13.75 13.30 1.26
N PRO A 33 -13.09 13.99 0.34
CA PRO A 33 -11.70 13.80 -0.13
C PRO A 33 -10.67 14.26 0.89
N ILE A 34 -9.48 13.61 0.91
CA ILE A 34 -8.39 13.93 1.84
C ILE A 34 -7.04 13.77 1.17
N PHE A 35 -6.07 14.56 1.59
CA PHE A 35 -4.66 14.37 1.25
C PHE A 35 -4.00 13.41 2.25
N MET A 36 -3.21 12.47 1.73
CA MET A 36 -2.43 11.53 2.54
C MET A 36 -0.94 11.95 2.54
N PRO A 37 -0.41 12.48 3.65
CA PRO A 37 1.03 12.71 3.77
C PRO A 37 1.82 11.42 3.54
N VAL A 38 2.88 11.51 2.73
CA VAL A 38 3.67 10.33 2.33
C VAL A 38 4.78 10.07 3.32
N GLY A 39 4.69 8.94 4.01
CA GLY A 39 5.67 8.43 4.95
C GLY A 39 6.44 7.24 4.38
N THR A 40 7.26 7.45 3.35
CA THR A 40 7.90 6.43 2.51
C THR A 40 8.58 5.31 3.31
N CYS A 41 9.41 5.67 4.30
CA CYS A 41 10.13 4.73 5.16
C CYS A 41 9.63 4.82 6.60
N ALA A 42 8.33 4.70 6.82
CA ALA A 42 7.66 4.84 8.11
C ALA A 42 7.67 6.25 8.71
N SER A 43 8.15 7.25 8.01
CA SER A 43 8.17 8.64 8.47
C SER A 43 7.93 9.62 7.33
N VAL A 44 7.20 10.69 7.59
CA VAL A 44 7.09 11.83 6.67
C VAL A 44 8.37 12.65 6.81
N LYS A 45 9.13 12.75 5.71
CA LYS A 45 10.45 13.37 5.73
C LYS A 45 10.42 14.83 6.23
N GLY A 46 11.19 15.10 7.29
CA GLY A 46 11.31 16.43 7.86
C GLY A 46 10.11 16.88 8.72
N VAL A 47 9.17 15.96 9.02
CA VAL A 47 7.98 16.25 9.85
C VAL A 47 7.91 15.24 10.99
N HIS A 48 7.81 15.71 12.23
CA HIS A 48 7.61 14.83 13.37
C HIS A 48 6.20 14.25 13.39
N ILE A 49 6.05 13.05 13.98
CA ILE A 49 4.75 12.39 14.10
C ILE A 49 3.76 13.24 14.92
N SER A 50 4.23 13.95 15.94
CA SER A 50 3.44 14.89 16.74
C SER A 50 2.90 16.05 15.89
N GLU A 51 3.67 16.57 14.95
CA GLU A 51 3.22 17.63 14.05
C GLU A 51 2.12 17.13 13.11
N LEU A 52 2.23 15.88 12.63
CA LEU A 52 1.16 15.25 11.84
C LEU A 52 -0.15 15.13 12.63
N HIS A 53 -0.06 14.82 13.93
CA HIS A 53 -1.22 14.69 14.82
C HIS A 53 -1.82 16.05 15.18
N GLU A 54 -1.01 16.97 15.68
CA GLU A 54 -1.47 18.16 16.40
C GLU A 54 -1.65 19.37 15.49
N GLN A 55 -0.72 19.57 14.54
CA GLN A 55 -0.68 20.75 13.69
C GLN A 55 -1.33 20.48 12.33
N ILE A 56 -0.88 19.44 11.62
CA ILE A 56 -1.42 19.07 10.30
C ILE A 56 -2.78 18.40 10.45
N LYS A 57 -3.02 17.70 11.57
CA LYS A 57 -4.24 16.93 11.85
C LYS A 57 -4.56 15.92 10.76
N ALA A 58 -3.52 15.26 10.25
CA ALA A 58 -3.67 14.21 9.25
C ALA A 58 -4.59 13.10 9.78
N GLN A 59 -5.46 12.58 8.92
CA GLN A 59 -6.37 11.50 9.28
C GLN A 59 -5.85 10.14 8.79
N ILE A 60 -4.97 10.15 7.81
CA ILE A 60 -4.35 8.98 7.20
C ILE A 60 -2.97 9.37 6.67
N ILE A 61 -2.02 8.45 6.70
CA ILE A 61 -0.72 8.59 6.04
C ILE A 61 -0.52 7.45 5.04
N LEU A 62 0.38 7.65 4.06
CA LEU A 62 0.72 6.66 3.05
C LEU A 62 2.14 6.14 3.29
N GLY A 63 2.33 4.83 3.32
CA GLY A 63 3.63 4.16 3.30
C GLY A 63 3.90 3.48 1.96
N ASN A 64 5.17 3.24 1.66
CA ASN A 64 5.56 2.57 0.42
C ASN A 64 6.12 1.17 0.72
N THR A 65 5.42 0.14 0.30
CA THR A 65 5.73 -1.26 0.58
C THR A 65 7.12 -1.68 0.11
N TYR A 66 7.53 -1.31 -1.11
CA TYR A 66 8.87 -1.58 -1.61
C TYR A 66 9.97 -1.05 -0.66
N HIS A 67 9.83 0.19 -0.20
CA HIS A 67 10.82 0.80 0.69
C HIS A 67 10.81 0.16 2.07
N LEU A 68 9.65 -0.10 2.65
CA LEU A 68 9.49 -0.75 3.95
C LEU A 68 10.02 -2.18 3.94
N TYR A 69 9.81 -2.91 2.84
CA TYR A 69 10.34 -4.25 2.62
C TYR A 69 11.87 -4.28 2.62
N LEU A 70 12.53 -3.32 1.98
CA LEU A 70 13.98 -3.23 1.93
C LEU A 70 14.59 -2.63 3.20
N ARG A 71 13.94 -1.60 3.77
CA ARG A 71 14.40 -0.90 4.96
C ARG A 71 13.24 -0.22 5.70
N PRO A 72 12.96 -0.56 6.95
CA PRO A 72 13.80 -1.33 7.90
C PRO A 72 13.84 -2.85 7.63
N GLY A 73 12.96 -3.38 6.78
CA GLY A 73 12.81 -4.80 6.52
C GLY A 73 11.70 -5.45 7.36
N LEU A 74 11.17 -6.56 6.87
CA LEU A 74 9.99 -7.20 7.46
C LEU A 74 10.24 -7.75 8.87
N ASP A 75 11.46 -8.26 9.15
CA ASP A 75 11.79 -8.80 10.48
C ASP A 75 11.73 -7.71 11.56
N VAL A 76 12.22 -6.50 11.25
CA VAL A 76 12.18 -5.35 12.15
C VAL A 76 10.74 -4.90 12.37
N LEU A 77 9.95 -4.77 11.30
CA LEU A 77 8.54 -4.38 11.40
C LEU A 77 7.72 -5.40 12.20
N LYS A 78 7.95 -6.68 11.96
CA LYS A 78 7.29 -7.77 12.71
C LYS A 78 7.66 -7.75 14.19
N ALA A 79 8.94 -7.57 14.50
CA ALA A 79 9.43 -7.47 15.90
C ALA A 79 8.86 -6.24 16.62
N ALA A 80 8.65 -5.13 15.91
CA ALA A 80 8.01 -3.93 16.46
C ALA A 80 6.49 -4.09 16.67
N GLY A 81 5.87 -5.09 16.08
CA GLY A 81 4.41 -5.30 16.13
C GLY A 81 3.65 -4.54 15.06
N GLY A 82 4.25 -4.37 13.88
CA GLY A 82 3.70 -3.71 12.70
C GLY A 82 4.06 -2.24 12.56
N LEU A 83 3.68 -1.66 11.42
CA LEU A 83 4.05 -0.30 11.04
C LEU A 83 3.51 0.76 12.00
N HIS A 84 2.27 0.62 12.48
CA HIS A 84 1.67 1.53 13.45
C HIS A 84 2.50 1.67 14.72
N LYS A 85 2.98 0.56 15.27
CA LYS A 85 3.82 0.57 16.46
C LYS A 85 5.25 1.03 16.16
N PHE A 86 5.76 0.67 14.98
CA PHE A 86 7.10 1.06 14.58
C PHE A 86 7.25 2.58 14.41
N ASN A 87 6.26 3.25 13.82
CA ASN A 87 6.31 4.70 13.57
C ASN A 87 5.56 5.55 14.62
N GLY A 88 4.84 4.91 15.56
CA GLY A 88 4.07 5.62 16.58
C GLY A 88 2.82 6.34 16.04
N TRP A 89 2.28 5.89 14.89
CA TRP A 89 1.08 6.44 14.29
C TRP A 89 -0.13 5.56 14.60
N ASP A 90 -1.10 6.10 15.32
CA ASP A 90 -2.28 5.38 15.83
C ASP A 90 -3.55 5.55 14.96
N LYS A 91 -3.45 6.26 13.84
CA LYS A 91 -4.53 6.49 12.88
C LYS A 91 -4.34 5.65 11.61
N PRO A 92 -5.30 5.65 10.68
CA PRO A 92 -5.20 4.88 9.45
C PRO A 92 -3.91 5.05 8.66
N ILE A 93 -3.44 3.95 8.09
CA ILE A 93 -2.33 3.90 7.13
C ILE A 93 -2.80 3.20 5.87
N LEU A 94 -2.43 3.74 4.72
CA LEU A 94 -2.48 3.05 3.43
C LEU A 94 -1.07 2.71 2.98
N THR A 95 -0.85 1.49 2.47
CA THR A 95 0.39 1.12 1.79
C THR A 95 0.13 0.79 0.33
N ASP A 96 1.01 1.28 -0.55
CA ASP A 96 1.00 0.91 -1.96
C ASP A 96 1.52 -0.52 -2.16
N SER A 97 1.34 -1.07 -3.37
CA SER A 97 1.78 -2.43 -3.71
C SER A 97 3.30 -2.59 -3.86
N GLY A 98 4.04 -1.50 -4.01
CA GLY A 98 5.44 -1.49 -4.42
C GLY A 98 5.68 -1.66 -5.93
N GLY A 99 4.66 -1.89 -6.74
CA GLY A 99 4.77 -2.09 -8.20
C GLY A 99 5.41 -0.92 -8.93
N PHE A 100 5.00 0.30 -8.60
CA PHE A 100 5.58 1.51 -9.19
C PHE A 100 7.07 1.67 -8.88
N GLN A 101 7.51 1.42 -7.66
CA GLN A 101 8.92 1.55 -7.25
C GLN A 101 9.79 0.47 -7.91
N VAL A 102 9.27 -0.75 -8.05
CA VAL A 102 9.93 -1.81 -8.83
C VAL A 102 10.12 -1.37 -10.28
N PHE A 103 9.16 -0.63 -10.85
CA PHE A 103 9.28 -0.05 -12.19
C PHE A 103 10.28 1.11 -12.23
N SER A 104 10.14 2.10 -11.33
CA SER A 104 10.83 3.40 -11.45
C SER A 104 12.26 3.41 -10.90
N LEU A 105 12.55 2.58 -9.88
CA LEU A 105 13.83 2.62 -9.16
C LEU A 105 14.79 1.50 -9.56
N THR A 106 14.30 0.47 -10.25
CA THR A 106 15.13 -0.67 -10.62
C THR A 106 15.45 -0.60 -12.12
N GLY A 107 16.68 -0.28 -12.47
CA GLY A 107 17.11 -0.18 -13.87
C GLY A 107 16.99 -1.49 -14.68
N ILE A 108 16.81 -2.64 -14.02
CA ILE A 108 16.62 -3.95 -14.64
C ILE A 108 15.52 -4.69 -13.88
N ARG A 109 14.39 -4.87 -14.53
CA ARG A 109 13.30 -5.75 -14.07
C ARG A 109 13.04 -6.85 -15.10
N LYS A 110 12.62 -8.00 -14.63
CA LYS A 110 12.11 -9.08 -15.49
C LYS A 110 10.69 -9.39 -15.10
N LEU A 111 9.78 -8.95 -15.95
CA LEU A 111 8.37 -9.21 -15.79
C LEU A 111 8.04 -10.63 -16.29
N LYS A 112 7.27 -11.38 -15.50
CA LYS A 112 6.76 -12.71 -15.81
C LYS A 112 5.31 -12.82 -15.38
N GLU A 113 4.61 -13.87 -15.80
CA GLU A 113 3.26 -14.15 -15.33
C GLU A 113 3.23 -14.37 -13.80
N GLU A 114 4.26 -15.01 -13.26
CA GLU A 114 4.35 -15.31 -11.83
C GLU A 114 4.61 -14.09 -10.96
N GLY A 115 5.28 -13.05 -11.50
CA GLY A 115 5.67 -11.86 -10.76
C GLY A 115 6.78 -11.07 -11.43
N CYS A 116 7.48 -10.26 -10.66
CA CYS A 116 8.54 -9.39 -11.14
C CYS A 116 9.86 -9.59 -10.38
N GLU A 117 10.92 -9.95 -11.10
CA GLU A 117 12.30 -9.97 -10.59
C GLU A 117 12.90 -8.58 -10.70
N PHE A 118 13.53 -8.10 -9.63
CA PHE A 118 14.21 -6.80 -9.60
C PHE A 118 15.46 -6.82 -8.73
N ARG A 119 16.25 -5.76 -8.83
CA ARG A 119 17.38 -5.53 -7.95
C ARG A 119 17.11 -4.37 -7.00
N SER A 120 17.46 -4.54 -5.73
CA SER A 120 17.41 -3.48 -4.74
C SER A 120 18.28 -2.29 -5.16
N HIS A 121 17.72 -1.09 -5.09
CA HIS A 121 18.47 0.15 -5.34
C HIS A 121 19.46 0.49 -4.21
N ILE A 122 19.35 -0.21 -3.05
CA ILE A 122 20.19 0.03 -1.87
C ILE A 122 21.53 -0.73 -1.99
N ASP A 123 21.46 -2.02 -2.31
CA ASP A 123 22.61 -2.94 -2.26
C ASP A 123 22.76 -3.84 -3.49
N GLY A 124 21.85 -3.71 -4.47
CA GLY A 124 21.85 -4.51 -5.70
C GLY A 124 21.41 -5.97 -5.54
N SER A 125 20.96 -6.37 -4.35
CA SER A 125 20.44 -7.73 -4.09
C SER A 125 19.25 -8.04 -4.99
N LYS A 126 19.10 -9.32 -5.36
CA LYS A 126 17.98 -9.78 -6.20
C LYS A 126 16.77 -10.11 -5.36
N HIS A 127 15.62 -9.67 -5.81
CA HIS A 127 14.32 -9.92 -5.20
C HIS A 127 13.33 -10.35 -6.26
N PHE A 128 12.27 -11.04 -5.82
CA PHE A 128 11.17 -11.47 -6.68
C PHE A 128 9.85 -11.21 -5.98
N PHE A 129 9.08 -10.25 -6.50
CA PHE A 129 7.72 -9.99 -6.04
C PHE A 129 6.71 -10.78 -6.85
N THR A 130 5.84 -11.48 -6.15
CA THR A 130 4.63 -12.10 -6.68
C THR A 130 3.41 -11.52 -6.00
N PRO A 131 2.21 -11.62 -6.57
CA PRO A 131 0.99 -11.21 -5.87
C PRO A 131 0.88 -11.77 -4.45
N GLU A 132 1.22 -13.05 -4.28
CA GLU A 132 1.12 -13.71 -2.99
C GLU A 132 2.10 -13.17 -1.95
N ASN A 133 3.40 -13.03 -2.31
CA ASN A 133 4.39 -12.57 -1.34
C ASN A 133 4.30 -11.06 -1.08
N VAL A 134 3.71 -10.28 -1.98
CA VAL A 134 3.35 -8.87 -1.72
C VAL A 134 2.25 -8.81 -0.67
N ILE A 135 1.21 -9.63 -0.75
CA ILE A 135 0.18 -9.72 0.29
C ILE A 135 0.78 -10.17 1.63
N ASP A 136 1.67 -11.18 1.66
CA ASP A 136 2.37 -11.60 2.89
C ASP A 136 3.22 -10.45 3.48
N THR A 137 3.85 -9.66 2.62
CA THR A 137 4.58 -8.45 3.00
C THR A 137 3.64 -7.41 3.62
N GLU A 138 2.51 -7.13 2.97
CA GLU A 138 1.50 -6.19 3.46
C GLU A 138 0.87 -6.64 4.77
N ARG A 139 0.62 -7.96 4.95
CA ARG A 139 0.21 -8.52 6.23
C ARG A 139 1.23 -8.25 7.34
N THR A 140 2.52 -8.37 7.02
CA THR A 140 3.62 -8.12 7.97
C THR A 140 3.80 -6.63 8.25
N ILE A 141 3.61 -5.76 7.27
CA ILE A 141 3.62 -4.31 7.46
C ILE A 141 2.45 -3.88 8.35
N GLY A 142 1.25 -4.37 8.08
CA GLY A 142 0.08 -4.12 8.94
C GLY A 142 -0.56 -2.75 8.74
N ALA A 143 -0.64 -2.22 7.51
CA ALA A 143 -1.45 -1.05 7.20
C ALA A 143 -2.95 -1.39 7.22
N ASP A 144 -3.84 -0.40 7.35
CA ASP A 144 -5.30 -0.62 7.28
C ASP A 144 -5.78 -0.91 5.87
N ILE A 145 -5.27 -0.15 4.92
CA ILE A 145 -5.60 -0.25 3.49
C ILE A 145 -4.34 -0.66 2.75
N ILE A 146 -4.43 -1.76 2.02
CA ILE A 146 -3.33 -2.32 1.23
C ILE A 146 -3.71 -2.40 -0.23
N MET A 147 -2.72 -2.18 -1.11
CA MET A 147 -2.96 -2.17 -2.55
C MET A 147 -2.48 -3.48 -3.18
N ALA A 148 -3.29 -4.02 -4.09
CA ALA A 148 -2.92 -5.21 -4.85
C ALA A 148 -1.68 -4.96 -5.73
N PHE A 149 -0.83 -5.97 -5.87
CA PHE A 149 0.34 -5.89 -6.73
C PHE A 149 -0.05 -5.70 -8.19
N ASP A 150 0.51 -4.70 -8.84
CA ASP A 150 0.20 -4.30 -10.21
C ASP A 150 1.45 -4.23 -11.09
N GLU A 151 1.25 -4.34 -12.39
CA GLU A 151 2.25 -3.98 -13.39
C GLU A 151 2.04 -2.53 -13.79
N CYS A 152 3.06 -1.69 -13.56
CA CYS A 152 3.03 -0.28 -13.94
C CYS A 152 3.68 -0.11 -15.32
N PRO A 153 2.90 0.07 -16.41
CA PRO A 153 3.45 0.27 -17.76
C PRO A 153 4.06 1.66 -17.90
N PRO A 154 5.11 1.84 -18.76
CA PRO A 154 5.57 3.16 -19.13
C PRO A 154 4.44 4.00 -19.74
N GLY A 155 4.41 5.31 -19.44
CA GLY A 155 3.37 6.21 -19.95
C GLY A 155 3.30 6.32 -21.47
N GLU A 156 4.40 6.02 -22.17
CA GLU A 156 4.51 6.03 -23.64
C GLU A 156 4.28 4.65 -24.28
N SER A 157 3.78 3.68 -23.49
CA SER A 157 3.50 2.32 -24.01
C SER A 157 2.45 2.34 -25.09
N ASP A 158 2.63 1.49 -26.12
CA ASP A 158 1.61 1.30 -27.12
C ASP A 158 0.34 0.63 -26.56
N TYR A 159 -0.72 0.68 -27.35
CA TYR A 159 -2.01 0.10 -26.93
C TYR A 159 -1.91 -1.39 -26.59
N GLN A 160 -1.15 -2.16 -27.37
CA GLN A 160 -1.03 -3.60 -27.16
C GLN A 160 -0.33 -3.92 -25.84
N TYR A 161 0.76 -3.20 -25.53
CA TYR A 161 1.46 -3.33 -24.24
C TYR A 161 0.53 -2.96 -23.09
N ALA A 162 -0.14 -1.81 -23.16
CA ALA A 162 -1.06 -1.34 -22.13
C ALA A 162 -2.22 -2.34 -21.89
N ALA A 163 -2.80 -2.90 -22.96
CA ALA A 163 -3.85 -3.91 -22.88
C ALA A 163 -3.35 -5.22 -22.23
N ASN A 164 -2.12 -5.65 -22.51
CA ASN A 164 -1.52 -6.83 -21.90
C ASN A 164 -1.19 -6.60 -20.43
N SER A 165 -0.66 -5.43 -20.08
CA SER A 165 -0.39 -4.99 -18.70
C SER A 165 -1.66 -4.99 -17.86
N LEU A 166 -2.76 -4.42 -18.37
CA LEU A 166 -4.06 -4.43 -17.71
C LEU A 166 -4.53 -5.87 -17.41
N ARG A 167 -4.46 -6.77 -18.40
CA ARG A 167 -4.87 -8.18 -18.22
C ARG A 167 -3.98 -8.92 -17.22
N LEU A 168 -2.68 -8.63 -17.20
CA LEU A 168 -1.75 -9.19 -16.23
C LEU A 168 -2.11 -8.72 -14.82
N THR A 169 -2.30 -7.42 -14.63
CA THR A 169 -2.70 -6.81 -13.35
C THR A 169 -4.04 -7.39 -12.86
N GLN A 170 -5.01 -7.63 -13.75
CA GLN A 170 -6.27 -8.27 -13.36
C GLN A 170 -6.05 -9.70 -12.83
N ARG A 171 -5.23 -10.52 -13.49
CA ARG A 171 -4.90 -11.87 -13.00
C ARG A 171 -4.12 -11.83 -11.67
N TRP A 172 -3.25 -10.86 -11.51
CA TRP A 172 -2.53 -10.64 -10.26
C TRP A 172 -3.47 -10.19 -9.13
N LEU A 173 -4.46 -9.35 -9.44
CA LEU A 173 -5.50 -8.97 -8.47
C LEU A 173 -6.25 -10.20 -7.95
N ASP A 174 -6.68 -11.10 -8.83
CA ASP A 174 -7.35 -12.35 -8.43
C ASP A 174 -6.48 -13.19 -7.49
N ARG A 175 -5.17 -13.27 -7.74
CA ARG A 175 -4.20 -13.95 -6.89
C ARG A 175 -3.99 -13.24 -5.55
N CYS A 176 -3.94 -11.90 -5.53
CA CYS A 176 -3.90 -11.12 -4.31
C CYS A 176 -5.13 -11.35 -3.43
N ILE A 177 -6.33 -11.30 -4.01
CA ILE A 177 -7.60 -11.55 -3.29
C ILE A 177 -7.58 -12.96 -2.69
N LYS A 178 -7.25 -13.97 -3.50
CA LYS A 178 -7.14 -15.35 -3.02
C LYS A 178 -6.16 -15.46 -1.85
N ARG A 179 -4.98 -14.83 -1.95
CA ARG A 179 -3.99 -14.85 -0.87
C ARG A 179 -4.48 -14.14 0.39
N MET A 180 -5.22 -13.05 0.25
CA MET A 180 -5.87 -12.37 1.37
C MET A 180 -6.83 -13.29 2.11
N ASP A 181 -7.63 -14.08 1.37
CA ASP A 181 -8.59 -15.05 1.94
C ASP A 181 -7.90 -16.23 2.63
N GLU A 182 -6.71 -16.63 2.16
CA GLU A 182 -5.91 -17.73 2.70
C GLU A 182 -5.07 -17.35 3.92
N THR A 183 -4.91 -16.05 4.22
CA THR A 183 -4.02 -15.55 5.28
C THR A 183 -4.77 -14.80 6.36
N GLU A 184 -4.30 -14.94 7.59
CA GLU A 184 -4.84 -14.19 8.72
C GLU A 184 -4.07 -12.89 8.96
N PRO A 185 -4.73 -11.85 9.48
CA PRO A 185 -4.05 -10.63 9.91
C PRO A 185 -3.02 -10.87 10.99
N CYS A 186 -1.87 -10.22 10.90
CA CYS A 186 -0.77 -10.41 11.85
C CYS A 186 -1.01 -9.74 13.22
N TYR A 187 -1.86 -8.71 13.28
CA TYR A 187 -1.93 -7.80 14.45
C TYR A 187 -3.32 -7.67 15.07
N GLY A 188 -4.24 -8.58 14.77
CA GLY A 188 -5.56 -8.65 15.41
C GLY A 188 -6.62 -7.70 14.86
N TYR A 189 -6.36 -7.05 13.75
CA TYR A 189 -7.34 -6.24 12.97
C TYR A 189 -7.30 -6.63 11.49
N GLU A 190 -8.42 -6.45 10.81
CA GLU A 190 -8.50 -6.70 9.36
C GLU A 190 -7.88 -5.55 8.56
N GLN A 191 -7.23 -5.94 7.48
CA GLN A 191 -6.74 -5.06 6.42
C GLN A 191 -7.67 -5.19 5.21
N THR A 192 -7.79 -4.14 4.44
CA THR A 192 -8.63 -4.13 3.23
C THR A 192 -7.81 -3.76 2.01
#